data_d44dcb9ab7889d759dbdca0dd2887896
#
_entry.id   d44dcb9ab7889d759dbdca0dd2887896
#
_cell.length_a   1.000
_cell.length_b   1.000
_cell.length_c   1.000
_cell.angle_alpha   90.00
_cell.angle_beta   90.00
_cell.angle_gamma   90.00
#
_symmetry.space_group_name_H-M   'P 1'
#
loop_
_entity.id
_entity.type
_entity.pdbx_description
1 polymer ?
#
loop_
_entity_poly.entity_id
_entity_poly.type
_entity_poly.pdbx_seq_one_letter_code
_entity_poly.pdbx_strand_id
1 'polypeptide(L)'
;YIRNKDRGKPLQFAKDALPCLTDDRFYGKKDSINWMFPWVINHVDAKPQKLYRNIKMKLDGTSIADAAMENEKGWTYYDRVYDYNPKVYRSYLDTYGKSKPNDRKMQTLADICDYCADHDIELDVICTPLPAYDILEYDGYFDKLVGIKSLVEEHGAHYYDFNLARPELFDQKPEYFADYQHMNTEGGRIFSEGVAKLFQHIDAGDDVDGLFYAPEDYASHIDYIDMVTYKTKNNDDGSTKIDASVLAGEGVQAEYQFLVKNKDTGKWDVLQDYSDESSYTFDPDKPGTYRVCVNARKVGSTAEYERCRTFSITK
;
A
#
# COMPACT_ATOMS: atom_id res chain seq x y z
N TYR A 1 -16.13 -9.81 15.22
CA TYR A 1 -15.72 -11.14 14.72
C TYR A 1 -16.52 -12.22 15.48
N ILE A 2 -17.58 -12.75 14.85
CA ILE A 2 -18.35 -13.83 15.45
C ILE A 2 -17.56 -15.12 15.26
N ARG A 3 -17.10 -15.71 16.37
CA ARG A 3 -16.20 -16.87 16.34
C ARG A 3 -16.83 -18.08 15.68
N ASN A 4 -16.03 -18.85 14.93
CA ASN A 4 -16.40 -20.09 14.23
C ASN A 4 -17.19 -21.12 15.06
N LYS A 5 -17.01 -21.13 16.39
CA LYS A 5 -17.71 -22.05 17.30
C LYS A 5 -19.24 -21.88 17.35
N ASP A 6 -19.77 -20.75 16.80
CA ASP A 6 -21.21 -20.46 16.82
C ASP A 6 -21.90 -20.80 15.50
N ARG A 7 -21.16 -21.30 14.49
CA ARG A 7 -21.71 -21.72 13.18
C ARG A 7 -22.78 -22.80 13.23
N GLY A 8 -22.84 -23.59 14.28
CA GLY A 8 -23.90 -24.60 14.50
C GLY A 8 -25.07 -24.15 15.36
N LYS A 9 -25.10 -22.88 15.79
CA LYS A 9 -26.09 -22.34 16.72
C LYS A 9 -26.77 -21.09 16.15
N PRO A 10 -27.68 -21.22 15.16
CA PRO A 10 -28.27 -20.06 14.46
C PRO A 10 -29.03 -19.11 15.38
N LEU A 11 -29.62 -19.60 16.48
CA LEU A 11 -30.30 -18.75 17.45
C LEU A 11 -29.33 -17.94 18.32
N GLN A 12 -28.17 -18.49 18.69
CA GLN A 12 -27.14 -17.75 19.40
C GLN A 12 -26.50 -16.72 18.48
N PHE A 13 -26.21 -17.09 17.24
CA PHE A 13 -25.73 -16.17 16.22
C PHE A 13 -26.69 -15.00 16.02
N ALA A 14 -28.01 -15.24 15.92
CA ALA A 14 -29.00 -14.19 15.78
C ALA A 14 -29.05 -13.26 17.01
N LYS A 15 -28.93 -13.81 18.21
CA LYS A 15 -28.89 -13.00 19.46
C LYS A 15 -27.65 -12.12 19.52
N ASP A 16 -26.49 -12.63 19.11
CA ASP A 16 -25.23 -11.88 19.12
C ASP A 16 -25.15 -10.85 17.98
N ALA A 17 -25.83 -11.10 16.87
CA ALA A 17 -25.91 -10.19 15.72
C ALA A 17 -26.96 -9.09 15.86
N LEU A 18 -28.02 -9.34 16.63
CA LEU A 18 -29.15 -8.39 16.80
C LEU A 18 -28.72 -7.02 17.35
N PRO A 19 -27.83 -6.92 18.37
CA PRO A 19 -27.31 -5.65 18.84
C PRO A 19 -26.53 -4.88 17.78
N CYS A 20 -25.81 -5.60 16.89
CA CYS A 20 -25.05 -4.98 15.81
C CYS A 20 -25.95 -4.31 14.76
N LEU A 21 -27.21 -4.75 14.62
CA LEU A 21 -28.19 -4.15 13.70
C LEU A 21 -28.78 -2.83 14.19
N THR A 22 -28.82 -2.67 15.51
CA THR A 22 -29.39 -1.49 16.15
C THR A 22 -28.32 -0.49 16.57
N ASP A 23 -27.06 -0.86 16.48
CA ASP A 23 -25.92 -0.05 16.85
C ASP A 23 -25.39 0.72 15.64
N ASP A 24 -25.54 2.05 15.67
CA ASP A 24 -25.10 2.94 14.59
C ASP A 24 -23.55 2.97 14.42
N ARG A 25 -22.80 2.37 15.35
CA ARG A 25 -21.33 2.20 15.27
C ARG A 25 -20.92 1.14 14.24
N PHE A 26 -21.79 0.19 13.92
CA PHE A 26 -21.58 -0.72 12.81
C PHE A 26 -22.08 -0.09 11.50
N TYR A 27 -21.25 -0.14 10.45
CA TYR A 27 -21.54 0.31 9.09
C TYR A 27 -23.03 0.26 8.75
N GLY A 28 -23.63 1.32 8.33
CA GLY A 28 -25.05 1.56 8.21
C GLY A 28 -25.96 0.34 7.93
N LYS A 29 -27.23 0.43 8.17
CA LYS A 29 -28.21 -0.68 8.11
C LYS A 29 -28.08 -1.63 6.90
N LYS A 30 -27.59 -1.11 5.75
CA LYS A 30 -27.35 -1.89 4.53
C LYS A 30 -26.18 -2.85 4.68
N ASP A 31 -25.12 -2.43 5.35
CA ASP A 31 -23.92 -3.26 5.54
C ASP A 31 -24.13 -4.30 6.65
N SER A 32 -24.96 -4.00 7.64
CA SER A 32 -25.33 -4.95 8.69
C SER A 32 -26.14 -6.13 8.14
N ILE A 33 -27.07 -5.87 7.19
CA ILE A 33 -27.82 -6.92 6.48
C ILE A 33 -26.87 -7.77 5.64
N ASN A 34 -25.94 -7.15 4.95
CA ASN A 34 -24.93 -7.82 4.17
C ASN A 34 -24.04 -8.72 5.03
N TRP A 35 -23.74 -8.30 6.23
CA TRP A 35 -22.90 -9.04 7.17
C TRP A 35 -23.62 -10.25 7.78
N MET A 36 -24.93 -10.13 8.05
CA MET A 36 -25.75 -11.25 8.52
C MET A 36 -26.07 -12.25 7.42
N PHE A 37 -26.14 -11.80 6.18
CA PHE A 37 -26.46 -12.63 5.04
C PHE A 37 -25.36 -12.51 3.98
N PRO A 38 -24.15 -13.06 4.23
CA PRO A 38 -23.02 -12.93 3.33
C PRO A 38 -23.27 -13.49 1.92
N TRP A 39 -24.28 -14.35 1.77
CA TRP A 39 -24.75 -14.80 0.45
C TRP A 39 -25.47 -13.71 -0.35
N VAL A 40 -26.03 -12.68 0.30
CA VAL A 40 -26.69 -11.58 -0.41
C VAL A 40 -25.66 -10.68 -1.08
N ILE A 41 -24.52 -10.40 -0.42
CA ILE A 41 -23.40 -9.64 -1.01
C ILE A 41 -22.77 -10.41 -2.18
N ASN A 42 -22.56 -11.70 -1.99
CA ASN A 42 -21.91 -12.54 -3.00
C ASN A 42 -22.80 -12.82 -4.21
N HIS A 43 -24.09 -12.51 -4.15
CA HIS A 43 -25.02 -12.67 -5.29
C HIS A 43 -24.91 -11.54 -6.32
N VAL A 44 -24.52 -10.32 -5.93
CA VAL A 44 -24.47 -9.18 -6.85
C VAL A 44 -23.28 -9.29 -7.81
N ASP A 45 -22.19 -9.99 -7.41
CA ASP A 45 -20.99 -10.21 -8.23
C ASP A 45 -20.73 -11.67 -8.58
N ALA A 46 -21.68 -12.58 -8.33
CA ALA A 46 -21.47 -14.01 -8.53
C ALA A 46 -21.47 -14.39 -10.01
N LYS A 47 -20.32 -14.44 -10.62
CA LYS A 47 -20.13 -15.22 -11.84
C LYS A 47 -20.53 -16.68 -11.56
N PRO A 48 -21.24 -17.37 -12.46
CA PRO A 48 -21.69 -18.76 -12.26
C PRO A 48 -20.57 -19.71 -11.80
N GLN A 49 -19.34 -19.49 -12.28
CA GLN A 49 -18.16 -20.26 -11.88
C GLN A 49 -17.78 -20.07 -10.40
N LYS A 50 -17.99 -18.87 -9.84
CA LYS A 50 -17.71 -18.57 -8.43
C LYS A 50 -18.74 -19.25 -7.52
N LEU A 51 -20.01 -19.26 -7.96
CA LEU A 51 -21.09 -19.97 -7.26
C LEU A 51 -20.84 -21.49 -7.27
N TYR A 52 -20.51 -22.08 -8.43
CA TYR A 52 -20.16 -23.48 -8.56
C TYR A 52 -18.98 -23.87 -7.65
N ARG A 53 -17.91 -23.09 -7.65
CA ARG A 53 -16.75 -23.31 -6.79
C ARG A 53 -17.13 -23.27 -5.30
N ASN A 54 -17.93 -22.30 -4.89
CA ASN A 54 -18.37 -22.16 -3.49
C ASN A 54 -19.28 -23.31 -3.05
N ILE A 55 -20.19 -23.78 -3.94
CA ILE A 55 -21.03 -24.96 -3.69
C ILE A 55 -20.15 -26.20 -3.54
N LYS A 56 -19.23 -26.44 -4.48
CA LYS A 56 -18.31 -27.58 -4.44
C LYS A 56 -17.47 -27.56 -3.16
N MET A 57 -16.86 -26.46 -2.79
CA MET A 57 -16.08 -26.36 -1.55
C MET A 57 -16.91 -26.65 -0.31
N LYS A 58 -18.18 -26.20 -0.30
CA LYS A 58 -19.10 -26.49 0.82
C LYS A 58 -19.50 -27.97 0.87
N LEU A 59 -19.65 -28.64 -0.27
CA LEU A 59 -19.93 -30.08 -0.35
C LEU A 59 -18.70 -30.92 0.04
N ASP A 60 -17.50 -30.44 -0.30
CA ASP A 60 -16.22 -31.08 0.03
C ASP A 60 -15.80 -30.83 1.48
N GLY A 61 -16.59 -30.08 2.25
CA GLY A 61 -16.27 -29.71 3.65
C GLY A 61 -15.14 -28.69 3.79
N THR A 62 -14.68 -28.11 2.67
CA THR A 62 -13.66 -27.06 2.64
C THR A 62 -14.29 -25.68 2.55
N SER A 63 -13.91 -24.74 3.40
CA SER A 63 -14.27 -23.33 3.24
C SER A 63 -13.06 -22.54 2.75
N ILE A 64 -13.31 -21.51 1.90
CA ILE A 64 -12.25 -20.59 1.46
C ILE A 64 -11.60 -19.92 2.68
N ALA A 65 -12.38 -19.63 3.72
CA ALA A 65 -11.90 -19.07 4.97
C ALA A 65 -11.04 -20.08 5.76
N ASP A 66 -11.43 -21.35 5.77
CA ASP A 66 -10.72 -22.39 6.52
C ASP A 66 -9.39 -22.73 5.83
N ALA A 67 -9.35 -22.81 4.51
CA ALA A 67 -8.12 -23.09 3.77
C ALA A 67 -7.07 -21.95 3.88
N ALA A 68 -7.52 -20.69 3.90
CA ALA A 68 -6.62 -19.53 4.05
C ALA A 68 -6.23 -19.26 5.51
N MET A 69 -7.10 -19.58 6.49
CA MET A 69 -6.85 -19.30 7.90
C MET A 69 -6.17 -20.46 8.65
N GLU A 70 -6.36 -21.71 8.25
CA GLU A 70 -5.74 -22.85 8.93
C GLU A 70 -4.23 -22.93 8.73
N ASN A 71 -3.74 -22.52 7.55
CA ASN A 71 -2.32 -22.63 7.24
C ASN A 71 -1.50 -21.39 7.66
N GLU A 72 -2.11 -20.21 7.84
CA GLU A 72 -1.38 -18.95 7.86
C GLU A 72 -1.79 -18.00 9.01
N LYS A 73 -2.70 -18.40 9.88
CA LYS A 73 -3.16 -17.59 11.03
C LYS A 73 -3.56 -16.15 10.64
N GLY A 74 -4.13 -15.97 9.45
CA GLY A 74 -4.51 -14.66 8.92
C GLY A 74 -3.44 -13.98 8.07
N TRP A 75 -2.27 -14.60 7.89
CA TRP A 75 -1.23 -14.13 6.98
C TRP A 75 -1.55 -14.49 5.53
N THR A 76 -1.33 -13.56 4.61
CA THR A 76 -1.47 -13.80 3.17
C THR A 76 -0.11 -13.61 2.50
N TYR A 77 0.37 -14.63 1.77
CA TYR A 77 1.63 -14.57 1.05
C TYR A 77 1.45 -13.85 -0.29
N TYR A 78 2.25 -12.81 -0.50
CA TYR A 78 2.41 -12.09 -1.75
C TYR A 78 3.87 -12.02 -2.12
N ASP A 79 4.33 -12.81 -3.10
CA ASP A 79 5.73 -12.83 -3.53
C ASP A 79 6.02 -11.83 -4.66
N ARG A 80 5.04 -11.03 -5.05
CA ARG A 80 5.23 -10.02 -6.08
C ARG A 80 5.79 -8.73 -5.51
N VAL A 81 6.61 -8.07 -6.31
CA VAL A 81 6.97 -6.67 -6.12
C VAL A 81 5.99 -5.80 -6.92
N TYR A 82 5.62 -4.68 -6.35
CA TYR A 82 4.65 -3.77 -6.94
C TYR A 82 5.08 -3.29 -8.33
N ASP A 83 4.16 -3.45 -9.29
CA ASP A 83 4.24 -2.80 -10.60
C ASP A 83 3.16 -1.72 -10.65
N TYR A 84 3.61 -0.48 -10.71
CA TYR A 84 2.78 0.71 -10.67
C TYR A 84 1.71 0.73 -11.76
N ASN A 85 0.45 0.90 -11.36
CA ASN A 85 -0.66 1.16 -12.27
C ASN A 85 -1.13 2.61 -12.12
N PRO A 86 -0.84 3.50 -13.09
CA PRO A 86 -1.14 4.93 -12.97
C PRO A 86 -2.63 5.24 -12.80
N LYS A 87 -3.52 4.39 -13.30
CA LYS A 87 -4.98 4.58 -13.16
C LYS A 87 -5.45 4.28 -11.74
N VAL A 88 -4.98 3.19 -11.16
CA VAL A 88 -5.32 2.78 -9.79
C VAL A 88 -4.73 3.78 -8.80
N TYR A 89 -3.49 4.15 -8.99
CA TYR A 89 -2.77 5.09 -8.14
C TYR A 89 -3.43 6.48 -8.08
N ARG A 90 -3.73 7.09 -9.24
CA ARG A 90 -4.44 8.37 -9.28
C ARG A 90 -5.81 8.32 -8.64
N SER A 91 -6.56 7.24 -8.87
CA SER A 91 -7.86 7.04 -8.23
C SER A 91 -7.74 6.95 -6.70
N TYR A 92 -6.67 6.33 -6.21
CA TYR A 92 -6.37 6.25 -4.78
C TYR A 92 -6.05 7.63 -4.20
N LEU A 93 -5.10 8.37 -4.77
CA LEU A 93 -4.76 9.72 -4.35
C LEU A 93 -5.95 10.68 -4.39
N ASP A 94 -6.75 10.63 -5.46
CA ASP A 94 -7.94 11.46 -5.59
C ASP A 94 -9.00 11.17 -4.52
N THR A 95 -9.08 9.93 -4.07
CA THR A 95 -10.07 9.50 -3.08
C THR A 95 -9.59 9.74 -1.65
N TYR A 96 -8.36 9.32 -1.32
CA TYR A 96 -7.83 9.35 0.04
C TYR A 96 -7.04 10.63 0.34
N GLY A 97 -6.38 11.20 -0.65
CA GLY A 97 -5.63 12.45 -0.52
C GLY A 97 -6.44 13.63 -0.01
N LYS A 98 -7.71 13.69 -0.40
CA LYS A 98 -8.64 14.78 -0.02
C LYS A 98 -9.51 14.47 1.18
N SER A 99 -9.48 13.25 1.72
CA SER A 99 -10.32 12.87 2.86
C SER A 99 -9.78 13.45 4.16
N LYS A 100 -10.61 14.16 4.88
CA LYS A 100 -10.32 14.50 6.29
C LYS A 100 -10.44 13.24 7.16
N PRO A 101 -9.73 13.18 8.31
CA PRO A 101 -10.00 12.15 9.30
C PRO A 101 -11.50 12.08 9.58
N ASN A 102 -12.04 10.89 9.62
CA ASN A 102 -13.48 10.71 9.87
C ASN A 102 -13.71 10.78 11.38
N ASP A 103 -14.46 11.79 11.85
CA ASP A 103 -14.71 12.05 13.26
C ASP A 103 -15.21 10.80 14.01
N ARG A 104 -16.06 9.99 13.36
CA ARG A 104 -16.54 8.73 13.94
C ARG A 104 -15.41 7.70 14.12
N LYS A 105 -14.48 7.60 13.16
CA LYS A 105 -13.33 6.70 13.28
C LYS A 105 -12.38 7.18 14.36
N MET A 106 -12.16 8.48 14.44
CA MET A 106 -11.35 9.08 15.51
C MET A 106 -11.97 8.82 16.87
N GLN A 107 -13.29 9.03 17.02
CA GLN A 107 -13.99 8.70 18.27
C GLN A 107 -13.89 7.21 18.60
N THR A 108 -14.03 6.31 17.62
CA THR A 108 -13.90 4.87 17.86
C THR A 108 -12.50 4.52 18.35
N LEU A 109 -11.44 5.17 17.82
CA LEU A 109 -10.07 4.98 18.29
C LEU A 109 -9.91 5.45 19.73
N ALA A 110 -10.45 6.64 20.06
CA ALA A 110 -10.48 7.16 21.42
C ALA A 110 -11.19 6.19 22.39
N ASP A 111 -12.37 5.70 22.00
CA ASP A 111 -13.13 4.71 22.80
C ASP A 111 -12.34 3.43 23.05
N ILE A 112 -11.49 2.98 22.09
CA ILE A 112 -10.61 1.82 22.25
C ILE A 112 -9.51 2.13 23.25
N CYS A 113 -8.87 3.29 23.15
CA CYS A 113 -7.82 3.72 24.08
C CYS A 113 -8.37 3.80 25.49
N ASP A 114 -9.53 4.47 25.69
CA ASP A 114 -10.19 4.58 27.00
C ASP A 114 -10.55 3.22 27.56
N TYR A 115 -11.07 2.31 26.73
CA TYR A 115 -11.40 0.96 27.16
C TYR A 115 -10.17 0.21 27.64
N CYS A 116 -9.03 0.33 26.95
CA CYS A 116 -7.79 -0.32 27.35
C CYS A 116 -7.29 0.26 28.69
N ALA A 117 -7.29 1.59 28.83
CA ALA A 117 -6.89 2.27 30.05
C ALA A 117 -7.77 1.88 31.25
N ASP A 118 -9.10 1.83 31.07
CA ASP A 118 -10.06 1.45 32.11
C ASP A 118 -9.92 -0.02 32.57
N HIS A 119 -9.25 -0.86 31.79
CA HIS A 119 -9.10 -2.28 32.04
C HIS A 119 -7.64 -2.71 32.29
N ASP A 120 -6.75 -1.76 32.58
CA ASP A 120 -5.32 -1.99 32.79
C ASP A 120 -4.66 -2.77 31.62
N ILE A 121 -5.06 -2.46 30.38
CA ILE A 121 -4.49 -3.01 29.15
C ILE A 121 -3.56 -1.99 28.55
N GLU A 122 -2.28 -2.34 28.40
CA GLU A 122 -1.32 -1.55 27.64
C GLU A 122 -1.66 -1.63 26.14
N LEU A 123 -1.78 -0.48 25.49
CA LEU A 123 -2.14 -0.38 24.08
C LEU A 123 -1.06 0.31 23.27
N ASP A 124 -0.48 -0.43 22.33
CA ASP A 124 0.43 0.08 21.34
C ASP A 124 -0.26 0.17 19.97
N VAL A 125 -0.32 1.36 19.41
CA VAL A 125 -0.89 1.63 18.08
C VAL A 125 0.24 1.76 17.08
N ILE A 126 0.29 0.86 16.10
CA ILE A 126 1.35 0.83 15.08
C ILE A 126 0.77 1.24 13.73
N CYS A 127 1.35 2.28 13.14
CA CYS A 127 1.12 2.63 11.74
C CYS A 127 2.07 1.81 10.86
N THR A 128 1.50 0.99 9.98
CA THR A 128 2.28 0.14 9.07
C THR A 128 2.89 0.96 7.93
N PRO A 129 4.10 0.59 7.44
CA PRO A 129 4.73 1.29 6.33
C PRO A 129 3.91 1.27 5.05
N LEU A 130 3.97 2.37 4.32
CA LEU A 130 3.51 2.50 2.94
C LEU A 130 4.72 2.65 2.00
N PRO A 131 4.57 2.39 0.68
CA PRO A 131 5.59 2.74 -0.29
C PRO A 131 5.98 4.23 -0.20
N ALA A 132 7.26 4.56 -0.33
CA ALA A 132 7.72 5.93 -0.14
C ALA A 132 7.09 6.90 -1.14
N TYR A 133 6.81 6.48 -2.37
CA TYR A 133 6.15 7.33 -3.36
C TYR A 133 4.78 7.84 -2.90
N ASP A 134 4.05 7.05 -2.12
CA ASP A 134 2.73 7.43 -1.61
C ASP A 134 2.85 8.60 -0.63
N ILE A 135 3.89 8.56 0.21
CA ILE A 135 4.14 9.60 1.22
C ILE A 135 4.77 10.84 0.57
N LEU A 136 5.77 10.65 -0.31
CA LEU A 136 6.47 11.74 -1.00
C LEU A 136 5.56 12.57 -1.92
N GLU A 137 4.54 11.96 -2.52
CA GLU A 137 3.60 12.65 -3.41
C GLU A 137 2.35 13.16 -2.65
N TYR A 138 2.14 12.71 -1.42
CA TYR A 138 0.97 13.06 -0.63
C TYR A 138 1.26 14.25 0.28
N ASP A 139 0.96 15.46 -0.19
CA ASP A 139 1.05 16.68 0.59
C ASP A 139 0.18 16.60 1.87
N GLY A 140 0.80 16.80 3.03
CA GLY A 140 0.14 16.72 4.34
C GLY A 140 -0.14 15.30 4.85
N TYR A 141 0.57 14.28 4.38
CA TYR A 141 0.46 12.92 4.92
C TYR A 141 0.66 12.88 6.43
N PHE A 142 1.78 13.40 6.89
CA PHE A 142 2.12 13.40 8.32
C PHE A 142 1.23 14.32 9.16
N ASP A 143 0.69 15.40 8.61
CA ASP A 143 -0.25 16.27 9.33
C ASP A 143 -1.50 15.51 9.80
N LYS A 144 -1.96 14.53 9.02
CA LYS A 144 -3.07 13.65 9.43
C LYS A 144 -2.67 12.67 10.50
N LEU A 145 -1.46 12.13 10.42
CA LEU A 145 -0.96 11.16 11.40
C LEU A 145 -0.64 11.82 12.74
N VAL A 146 -0.19 13.08 12.74
CA VAL A 146 -0.02 13.87 13.97
C VAL A 146 -1.33 13.93 14.76
N GLY A 147 -2.46 14.17 14.10
CA GLY A 147 -3.77 14.16 14.75
C GLY A 147 -4.14 12.81 15.35
N ILE A 148 -3.78 11.71 14.70
CA ILE A 148 -3.99 10.36 15.24
C ILE A 148 -3.05 10.09 16.41
N LYS A 149 -1.77 10.42 16.29
CA LYS A 149 -0.77 10.29 17.35
C LYS A 149 -1.22 11.04 18.60
N SER A 150 -1.55 12.33 18.47
CA SER A 150 -2.00 13.15 19.60
C SER A 150 -3.21 12.55 20.31
N LEU A 151 -4.21 12.08 19.54
CA LEU A 151 -5.39 11.44 20.11
C LEU A 151 -5.02 10.18 20.91
N VAL A 152 -4.18 9.31 20.36
CA VAL A 152 -3.77 8.06 21.01
C VAL A 152 -3.03 8.36 22.31
N GLU A 153 -2.07 9.29 22.28
CA GLU A 153 -1.24 9.66 23.43
C GLU A 153 -2.04 10.41 24.51
N GLU A 154 -2.99 11.29 24.13
CA GLU A 154 -3.91 11.96 25.06
C GLU A 154 -4.80 10.99 25.83
N HIS A 155 -5.10 9.83 25.26
CA HIS A 155 -5.88 8.75 25.87
C HIS A 155 -4.99 7.67 26.54
N GLY A 156 -3.69 7.94 26.74
CA GLY A 156 -2.77 7.09 27.52
C GLY A 156 -2.25 5.85 26.81
N ALA A 157 -2.40 5.77 25.49
CA ALA A 157 -1.82 4.72 24.66
C ALA A 157 -0.55 5.20 23.95
N HIS A 158 0.22 4.28 23.35
CA HIS A 158 1.43 4.61 22.60
C HIS A 158 1.19 4.54 21.11
N TYR A 159 1.87 5.41 20.32
CA TYR A 159 1.77 5.45 18.87
C TYR A 159 3.14 5.39 18.20
N TYR A 160 3.32 4.42 17.32
CA TYR A 160 4.56 4.20 16.58
C TYR A 160 4.30 4.19 15.07
N ASP A 161 4.89 5.14 14.35
CA ASP A 161 4.78 5.24 12.89
C ASP A 161 5.99 4.60 12.21
N PHE A 162 5.83 3.39 11.70
CA PHE A 162 6.91 2.68 11.02
C PHE A 162 7.28 3.26 9.64
N ASN A 163 6.54 4.23 9.12
CA ASN A 163 7.03 5.02 7.99
C ASN A 163 8.23 5.88 8.39
N LEU A 164 8.32 6.25 9.68
CA LEU A 164 9.41 7.04 10.25
C LEU A 164 10.47 6.17 10.94
N ALA A 165 10.34 4.85 10.90
CA ALA A 165 11.28 3.96 11.57
C ALA A 165 12.69 4.09 10.99
N ARG A 166 13.70 4.13 11.86
CA ARG A 166 15.11 4.08 11.44
C ARG A 166 15.48 2.69 10.92
N PRO A 167 16.53 2.55 10.10
CA PRO A 167 16.93 1.28 9.48
C PRO A 167 17.16 0.14 10.47
N GLU A 168 17.51 0.42 11.71
CA GLU A 168 17.64 -0.60 12.76
C GLU A 168 16.33 -1.31 13.11
N LEU A 169 15.20 -0.63 12.96
CA LEU A 169 13.87 -1.22 13.07
C LEU A 169 13.36 -1.69 11.71
N PHE A 170 13.34 -0.80 10.72
CA PHE A 170 12.81 -1.10 9.40
C PHE A 170 13.51 -0.28 8.31
N ASP A 171 14.48 -0.90 7.64
CA ASP A 171 15.16 -0.33 6.48
C ASP A 171 14.25 -0.43 5.25
N GLN A 172 13.36 0.56 5.08
CA GLN A 172 12.34 0.57 4.04
C GLN A 172 12.94 0.49 2.63
N LYS A 173 12.40 -0.42 1.81
CA LYS A 173 12.81 -0.60 0.41
C LYS A 173 11.60 -0.80 -0.49
N PRO A 174 11.64 -0.33 -1.75
CA PRO A 174 10.53 -0.47 -2.68
C PRO A 174 10.11 -1.91 -2.95
N GLU A 175 11.08 -2.84 -2.93
CA GLU A 175 10.85 -4.27 -3.16
C GLU A 175 10.06 -4.97 -2.05
N TYR A 176 9.79 -4.31 -0.93
CA TYR A 176 9.00 -4.87 0.17
C TYR A 176 7.50 -4.72 -0.02
N PHE A 177 7.05 -4.10 -1.11
CA PHE A 177 5.63 -3.83 -1.33
C PHE A 177 5.07 -4.64 -2.50
N ALA A 178 3.89 -5.24 -2.28
CA ALA A 178 3.14 -6.00 -3.27
C ALA A 178 2.22 -5.11 -4.11
N ASP A 179 1.78 -4.00 -3.56
CA ASP A 179 0.97 -2.96 -4.18
C ASP A 179 1.11 -1.64 -3.40
N TYR A 180 0.26 -0.68 -3.71
CA TYR A 180 0.29 0.66 -3.11
C TYR A 180 -0.10 0.73 -1.62
N GLN A 181 -0.53 -0.37 -1.01
CA GLN A 181 -0.97 -0.42 0.40
C GLN A 181 -0.42 -1.61 1.18
N HIS A 182 0.03 -2.65 0.50
CA HIS A 182 0.37 -3.90 1.15
C HIS A 182 1.83 -4.25 0.95
N MET A 183 2.49 -4.60 2.05
CA MET A 183 3.78 -5.26 1.97
C MET A 183 3.63 -6.65 1.34
N ASN A 184 4.67 -7.09 0.64
CA ASN A 184 4.79 -8.48 0.23
C ASN A 184 5.29 -9.36 1.40
N THR A 185 5.46 -10.65 1.15
CA THR A 185 5.89 -11.63 2.15
C THR A 185 7.19 -11.23 2.83
N GLU A 186 8.18 -10.78 2.06
CA GLU A 186 9.49 -10.38 2.60
C GLU A 186 9.40 -9.07 3.39
N GLY A 187 8.71 -8.06 2.87
CA GLY A 187 8.49 -6.79 3.58
C GLY A 187 7.77 -7.01 4.91
N GLY A 188 6.72 -7.85 4.91
CA GLY A 188 6.00 -8.19 6.13
C GLY A 188 6.84 -8.96 7.14
N ARG A 189 7.75 -9.83 6.69
CA ARG A 189 8.70 -10.53 7.57
C ARG A 189 9.64 -9.54 8.25
N ILE A 190 10.28 -8.67 7.47
CA ILE A 190 11.22 -7.66 8.00
C ILE A 190 10.50 -6.67 8.92
N PHE A 191 9.29 -6.24 8.54
CA PHE A 191 8.46 -5.39 9.40
C PHE A 191 8.16 -6.07 10.74
N SER A 192 7.77 -7.36 10.74
CA SER A 192 7.49 -8.09 11.96
C SER A 192 8.73 -8.22 12.87
N GLU A 193 9.91 -8.41 12.28
CA GLU A 193 11.20 -8.39 13.02
C GLU A 193 11.47 -7.00 13.63
N GLY A 194 11.16 -5.92 12.88
CA GLY A 194 11.27 -4.55 13.39
C GLY A 194 10.34 -4.28 14.56
N VAL A 195 9.10 -4.72 14.47
CA VAL A 195 8.14 -4.64 15.60
C VAL A 195 8.63 -5.42 16.81
N ALA A 196 9.17 -6.62 16.61
CA ALA A 196 9.73 -7.41 17.71
C ALA A 196 10.93 -6.71 18.39
N LYS A 197 11.79 -6.04 17.60
CA LYS A 197 12.90 -5.23 18.15
C LYS A 197 12.38 -4.03 18.94
N LEU A 198 11.36 -3.32 18.44
CA LEU A 198 10.72 -2.22 19.15
C LEU A 198 10.25 -2.68 20.53
N PHE A 199 9.51 -3.79 20.61
CA PHE A 199 9.05 -4.32 21.88
C PHE A 199 10.19 -4.77 22.81
N GLN A 200 11.30 -5.30 22.27
CA GLN A 200 12.49 -5.60 23.08
C GLN A 200 13.08 -4.35 23.74
N HIS A 201 13.12 -3.20 23.04
CA HIS A 201 13.55 -1.93 23.63
C HIS A 201 12.56 -1.44 24.68
N ILE A 202 11.26 -1.51 24.41
CA ILE A 202 10.19 -1.14 25.36
C ILE A 202 10.32 -1.98 26.64
N ASP A 203 10.42 -3.31 26.51
CA ASP A 203 10.56 -4.23 27.63
C ASP A 203 11.85 -3.99 28.45
N ALA A 204 12.92 -3.52 27.79
CA ALA A 204 14.18 -3.14 28.45
C ALA A 204 14.09 -1.77 29.15
N GLY A 205 13.05 -0.99 28.92
CA GLY A 205 12.89 0.38 29.45
C GLY A 205 13.76 1.41 28.71
N ASP A 206 14.17 1.12 27.48
CA ASP A 206 14.93 2.03 26.65
C ASP A 206 14.04 3.19 26.16
N ASP A 207 14.65 4.34 25.91
CA ASP A 207 14.01 5.43 25.16
C ASP A 207 13.90 5.05 23.68
N VAL A 208 12.67 4.86 23.20
CA VAL A 208 12.38 4.45 21.82
C VAL A 208 12.15 5.60 20.85
N ASP A 209 12.03 6.83 21.31
CA ASP A 209 11.83 8.01 20.44
C ASP A 209 12.98 8.16 19.46
N GLY A 210 14.21 7.88 19.88
CA GLY A 210 15.39 7.88 19.04
C GLY A 210 15.41 6.84 17.91
N LEU A 211 14.49 5.88 17.90
CA LEU A 211 14.35 4.85 16.85
C LEU A 211 13.49 5.31 15.67
N PHE A 212 12.95 6.52 15.74
CA PHE A 212 12.11 7.11 14.70
C PHE A 212 12.66 8.47 14.26
N TYR A 213 12.46 8.77 12.98
CA TYR A 213 12.75 10.09 12.42
C TYR A 213 11.62 11.07 12.73
N ALA A 214 11.93 12.36 12.69
CA ALA A 214 10.87 13.37 12.67
C ALA A 214 10.17 13.39 11.30
N PRO A 215 8.86 13.68 11.23
CA PRO A 215 8.10 13.72 9.98
C PRO A 215 8.71 14.63 8.90
N GLU A 216 9.26 15.77 9.29
CA GLU A 216 9.92 16.76 8.42
C GLU A 216 11.20 16.23 7.78
N ASP A 217 11.84 15.25 8.40
CA ASP A 217 13.07 14.64 7.88
C ASP A 217 12.82 13.49 6.91
N TYR A 218 11.57 13.05 6.74
CA TYR A 218 11.24 11.84 5.97
C TYR A 218 11.88 11.81 4.59
N ALA A 219 11.66 12.87 3.79
CA ALA A 219 12.16 12.91 2.42
C ALA A 219 13.70 12.88 2.33
N SER A 220 14.39 13.42 3.35
CA SER A 220 15.86 13.44 3.39
C SER A 220 16.47 12.07 3.74
N HIS A 221 15.69 11.18 4.34
CA HIS A 221 16.13 9.83 4.71
C HIS A 221 15.85 8.78 3.63
N ILE A 222 15.02 9.09 2.65
CA ILE A 222 14.81 8.21 1.49
C ILE A 222 16.00 8.38 0.54
N ASP A 223 16.88 7.41 0.48
CA ASP A 223 18.10 7.46 -0.33
C ASP A 223 18.01 6.70 -1.66
N TYR A 224 16.79 6.37 -2.11
CA TYR A 224 16.52 5.58 -3.31
C TYR A 224 15.48 6.21 -4.22
N ILE A 225 15.44 5.75 -5.48
CA ILE A 225 14.36 6.03 -6.42
C ILE A 225 13.26 5.00 -6.17
N ASP A 226 12.07 5.48 -5.77
CA ASP A 226 10.94 4.58 -5.53
C ASP A 226 10.14 4.34 -6.80
N MET A 227 9.95 5.35 -7.64
CA MET A 227 9.14 5.24 -8.85
C MET A 227 9.65 6.13 -9.98
N VAL A 228 9.46 5.65 -11.23
CA VAL A 228 9.56 6.47 -12.44
C VAL A 228 8.17 6.88 -12.87
N THR A 229 7.96 8.18 -13.05
CA THR A 229 6.75 8.76 -13.65
C THR A 229 7.05 9.39 -15.00
N TYR A 230 6.04 9.64 -15.81
CA TYR A 230 6.20 10.30 -17.12
C TYR A 230 4.97 11.10 -17.51
N LYS A 231 5.20 12.11 -18.33
CA LYS A 231 4.17 12.82 -19.10
C LYS A 231 4.49 12.73 -20.57
N THR A 232 3.49 12.72 -21.43
CA THR A 232 3.66 12.76 -22.89
C THR A 232 2.89 13.91 -23.47
N LYS A 233 3.48 14.56 -24.47
CA LYS A 233 2.85 15.62 -25.27
C LYS A 233 3.10 15.34 -26.76
N ASN A 234 2.02 15.20 -27.53
CA ASN A 234 2.11 15.11 -28.98
C ASN A 234 2.38 16.51 -29.58
N ASN A 235 3.33 16.58 -30.48
CA ASN A 235 3.68 17.78 -31.24
C ASN A 235 2.94 17.81 -32.58
N ASP A 236 2.85 18.98 -33.21
CA ASP A 236 2.15 19.18 -34.48
C ASP A 236 2.83 18.45 -35.65
N ASP A 237 4.12 18.15 -35.55
CA ASP A 237 4.89 17.36 -36.51
C ASP A 237 4.69 15.85 -36.43
N GLY A 238 3.89 15.38 -35.46
CA GLY A 238 3.61 13.97 -35.22
C GLY A 238 4.59 13.29 -34.31
N SER A 239 5.63 13.97 -33.82
CA SER A 239 6.50 13.46 -32.75
C SER A 239 5.81 13.52 -31.37
N THR A 240 6.35 12.79 -30.42
CA THR A 240 5.85 12.80 -29.04
C THR A 240 6.99 13.15 -28.09
N LYS A 241 6.87 14.27 -27.37
CA LYS A 241 7.76 14.58 -26.27
C LYS A 241 7.39 13.74 -25.05
N ILE A 242 8.40 13.13 -24.45
CA ILE A 242 8.31 12.35 -23.22
C ILE A 242 9.08 13.15 -22.17
N ASP A 243 8.42 13.54 -21.07
CA ASP A 243 9.05 14.15 -19.91
C ASP A 243 8.98 13.13 -18.76
N ALA A 244 10.10 12.58 -18.37
CA ALA A 244 10.23 11.63 -17.27
C ALA A 244 10.55 12.37 -15.96
N SER A 245 10.20 11.77 -14.84
CA SER A 245 10.60 12.20 -13.51
C SER A 245 10.64 11.00 -12.57
N VAL A 246 11.27 11.15 -11.43
CA VAL A 246 11.31 10.13 -10.39
C VAL A 246 10.62 10.64 -9.14
N LEU A 247 10.02 9.73 -8.38
CA LEU A 247 9.71 9.92 -6.97
C LEU A 247 10.84 9.28 -6.18
N ALA A 248 11.57 10.09 -5.45
CA ALA A 248 12.79 9.74 -4.74
C ALA A 248 12.96 10.67 -3.53
N GLY A 249 13.88 10.34 -2.65
CA GLY A 249 14.25 11.22 -1.55
C GLY A 249 14.86 12.55 -2.01
N GLU A 250 14.85 13.53 -1.13
CA GLU A 250 15.22 14.93 -1.44
C GLU A 250 16.64 15.08 -2.02
N GLY A 251 17.59 14.28 -1.56
CA GLY A 251 18.99 14.32 -2.03
C GLY A 251 19.31 13.46 -3.23
N VAL A 252 18.34 12.69 -3.75
CA VAL A 252 18.58 11.71 -4.80
C VAL A 252 18.59 12.36 -6.17
N GLN A 253 19.74 12.32 -6.84
CA GLN A 253 19.88 12.73 -8.23
C GLN A 253 19.76 11.51 -9.14
N ALA A 254 18.92 11.59 -10.17
CA ALA A 254 18.65 10.52 -11.11
C ALA A 254 19.25 10.80 -12.50
N GLU A 255 19.67 9.74 -13.17
CA GLU A 255 19.94 9.72 -14.59
C GLU A 255 18.94 8.80 -15.29
N TYR A 256 18.60 9.16 -16.55
CA TYR A 256 17.54 8.53 -17.32
C TYR A 256 18.06 7.92 -18.60
N GLN A 257 17.49 6.77 -18.98
CA GLN A 257 17.73 6.12 -20.26
C GLN A 257 16.38 5.86 -20.93
N PHE A 258 16.26 6.19 -22.21
CA PHE A 258 15.06 5.97 -23.02
C PHE A 258 15.28 4.82 -24.00
N LEU A 259 14.31 3.90 -24.06
CA LEU A 259 14.38 2.73 -24.92
C LEU A 259 13.07 2.51 -25.66
N VAL A 260 13.16 1.87 -26.83
CA VAL A 260 12.00 1.40 -27.58
C VAL A 260 12.08 -0.09 -27.82
N LYS A 261 10.95 -0.80 -27.71
CA LYS A 261 10.90 -2.22 -28.02
C LYS A 261 10.88 -2.46 -29.52
N ASN A 262 11.93 -3.10 -30.01
CA ASN A 262 12.05 -3.53 -31.40
C ASN A 262 11.03 -4.65 -31.66
N LYS A 263 10.15 -4.45 -32.65
CA LYS A 263 9.06 -5.39 -32.96
C LYS A 263 9.56 -6.69 -33.59
N ASP A 264 10.66 -6.64 -34.32
CA ASP A 264 11.17 -7.77 -35.09
C ASP A 264 12.02 -8.70 -34.19
N THR A 265 12.83 -8.11 -33.31
CA THR A 265 13.74 -8.87 -32.43
C THR A 265 13.18 -9.10 -31.04
N GLY A 266 12.18 -8.33 -30.61
CA GLY A 266 11.63 -8.33 -29.24
C GLY A 266 12.58 -7.72 -28.21
N LYS A 267 13.75 -7.22 -28.62
CA LYS A 267 14.75 -6.58 -27.75
C LYS A 267 14.42 -5.09 -27.56
N TRP A 268 15.06 -4.49 -26.56
CA TRP A 268 15.02 -3.06 -26.34
C TRP A 268 16.20 -2.40 -27.07
N ASP A 269 15.89 -1.42 -27.91
CA ASP A 269 16.89 -0.57 -28.57
C ASP A 269 16.99 0.73 -27.77
N VAL A 270 18.20 1.19 -27.52
CA VAL A 270 18.49 2.42 -26.78
C VAL A 270 18.24 3.62 -27.69
N LEU A 271 17.35 4.53 -27.29
CA LEU A 271 17.08 5.80 -27.94
C LEU A 271 17.98 6.92 -27.42
N GLN A 272 18.17 6.93 -26.09
CA GLN A 272 19.07 7.83 -25.38
C GLN A 272 19.72 7.04 -24.23
N ASP A 273 21.03 7.06 -24.16
CA ASP A 273 21.75 6.44 -23.05
C ASP A 273 21.66 7.29 -21.77
N TYR A 274 22.09 6.73 -20.65
CA TYR A 274 21.99 7.39 -19.36
C TYR A 274 22.59 8.79 -19.36
N SER A 275 21.77 9.75 -18.93
CA SER A 275 22.14 11.14 -18.73
C SER A 275 21.18 11.81 -17.73
N ASP A 276 21.50 13.02 -17.30
CA ASP A 276 20.64 13.89 -16.49
C ASP A 276 19.46 14.48 -17.26
N GLU A 277 19.46 14.34 -18.62
CA GLU A 277 18.34 14.79 -19.46
C GLU A 277 17.12 13.89 -19.24
N SER A 278 16.12 14.43 -18.60
CA SER A 278 14.88 13.71 -18.24
C SER A 278 13.82 13.74 -19.34
N SER A 279 14.11 14.36 -20.48
CA SER A 279 13.15 14.45 -21.59
C SER A 279 13.71 13.87 -22.89
N TYR A 280 12.83 13.28 -23.68
CA TYR A 280 13.16 12.73 -25.00
C TYR A 280 12.02 12.99 -25.99
N THR A 281 12.36 13.40 -27.22
CA THR A 281 11.39 13.53 -28.31
C THR A 281 11.41 12.28 -29.17
N PHE A 282 10.38 11.46 -29.05
CA PHE A 282 10.21 10.24 -29.83
C PHE A 282 9.53 10.54 -31.16
N ASP A 283 10.27 10.33 -32.24
CA ASP A 283 9.79 10.57 -33.62
C ASP A 283 10.08 9.34 -34.51
N PRO A 284 9.23 8.31 -34.50
CA PRO A 284 9.42 7.13 -35.33
C PRO A 284 9.06 7.40 -36.79
N ASP A 285 9.83 6.85 -37.74
CA ASP A 285 9.64 7.03 -39.20
C ASP A 285 8.27 6.52 -39.70
N LYS A 286 7.65 5.57 -39.03
CA LYS A 286 6.43 4.89 -39.50
C LYS A 286 5.29 5.06 -38.49
N PRO A 287 4.04 5.25 -39.00
CA PRO A 287 2.88 5.16 -38.12
C PRO A 287 2.76 3.80 -37.42
N GLY A 288 2.31 3.81 -36.21
CA GLY A 288 2.11 2.59 -35.43
C GLY A 288 2.16 2.78 -33.92
N THR A 289 1.89 1.69 -33.19
CA THR A 289 2.02 1.69 -31.72
C THR A 289 3.39 1.15 -31.33
N TYR A 290 4.09 1.91 -30.52
CA TYR A 290 5.43 1.62 -30.05
C TYR A 290 5.39 1.44 -28.52
N ARG A 291 6.13 0.45 -28.04
CA ARG A 291 6.35 0.27 -26.60
C ARG A 291 7.65 0.93 -26.21
N VAL A 292 7.56 1.93 -25.34
CA VAL A 292 8.71 2.73 -24.86
C VAL A 292 8.95 2.37 -23.39
N CYS A 293 10.21 2.41 -22.99
CA CYS A 293 10.62 2.26 -21.58
C CYS A 293 11.50 3.44 -21.18
N VAL A 294 11.28 3.95 -19.99
CA VAL A 294 12.19 4.87 -19.32
C VAL A 294 12.79 4.12 -18.13
N ASN A 295 14.11 3.91 -18.17
CA ASN A 295 14.87 3.46 -17.03
C ASN A 295 15.36 4.67 -16.23
N ALA A 296 15.42 4.55 -14.92
CA ALA A 296 16.07 5.52 -14.05
C ALA A 296 16.94 4.81 -13.01
N ARG A 297 18.06 5.45 -12.67
CA ARG A 297 18.96 5.04 -11.59
C ARG A 297 19.59 6.28 -10.95
N LYS A 298 20.13 6.14 -9.76
CA LYS A 298 20.90 7.20 -9.11
C LYS A 298 22.16 7.53 -9.93
N VAL A 299 22.53 8.78 -9.99
CA VAL A 299 23.76 9.22 -10.61
C VAL A 299 24.94 8.49 -9.98
N GLY A 300 25.77 7.85 -10.82
CA GLY A 300 26.91 7.03 -10.40
C GLY A 300 26.56 5.61 -9.97
N SER A 301 25.31 5.17 -10.06
CA SER A 301 24.91 3.78 -9.84
C SER A 301 25.46 2.88 -10.98
N THR A 302 25.88 1.68 -10.62
CA THR A 302 26.32 0.64 -11.59
C THR A 302 25.19 -0.33 -11.96
N ALA A 303 24.00 -0.16 -11.39
CA ALA A 303 22.83 -0.98 -11.73
C ALA A 303 22.42 -0.74 -13.19
N GLU A 304 21.89 -1.77 -13.85
CA GLU A 304 21.29 -1.61 -15.18
C GLU A 304 20.17 -0.58 -15.12
N TYR A 305 19.30 -0.64 -14.10
CA TYR A 305 18.37 0.38 -13.67
C TYR A 305 17.96 0.09 -12.21
N GLU A 306 17.50 1.10 -11.50
CA GLU A 306 16.90 0.91 -10.18
C GLU A 306 15.38 0.83 -10.31
N ARG A 307 14.79 1.67 -11.20
CA ARG A 307 13.37 1.64 -11.54
C ARG A 307 13.18 1.86 -13.04
N CYS A 308 12.10 1.34 -13.56
CA CYS A 308 11.73 1.55 -14.95
C CYS A 308 10.23 1.77 -15.11
N ARG A 309 9.87 2.40 -16.23
CA ARG A 309 8.49 2.61 -16.63
C ARG A 309 8.30 2.29 -18.10
N THR A 310 7.41 1.35 -18.39
CA THR A 310 7.03 0.99 -19.74
C THR A 310 5.62 1.47 -20.08
N PHE A 311 5.47 2.07 -21.25
CA PHE A 311 4.17 2.57 -21.77
C PHE A 311 4.13 2.49 -23.30
N SER A 312 2.97 2.81 -23.87
CA SER A 312 2.78 2.79 -25.34
C SER A 312 2.57 4.19 -25.87
N ILE A 313 3.21 4.48 -27.01
CA ILE A 313 2.99 5.69 -27.83
C ILE A 313 2.45 5.26 -29.18
N THR A 314 1.45 5.97 -29.68
CA THR A 314 0.89 5.76 -31.02
C THR A 314 1.15 7.00 -31.87
N LYS A 315 1.83 6.82 -33.03
CA LYS A 315 2.03 7.83 -34.07
C LYS A 315 0.97 7.69 -35.13
#